data_c48c57187c3dde02e7c15393de3057b4
#
_entry.id   c48c57187c3dde02e7c15393de3057b4
#
_cell.length_a   1.000
_cell.length_b   1.000
_cell.length_c   1.000
_cell.angle_alpha   90.00
_cell.angle_beta   90.00
_cell.angle_gamma   90.00
#
_symmetry.space_group_name_H-M   'P 1'
#
loop_
_entity.id
_entity.type
_entity.pdbx_description
1 polymer ?
#
loop_
_entity_poly.entity_id
_entity_poly.type
_entity_poly.pdbx_seq_one_letter_code
_entity_poly.pdbx_strand_id
1 'polypeptide(L)' 'MRYPIAIEPGDARHAYGVVVPDLPGCMSDGETPEEALQNVQEAIASWIEAAKAWRQEVPKPSPPLARTG' A
#
# COMPACT_ATOMS: atom_id res chain seq x y z
N MET A 1 -2.05 10.69 6.68
CA MET A 1 -2.27 9.40 7.33
C MET A 1 -1.31 8.38 6.77
N ARG A 2 -0.81 7.53 7.62
CA ARG A 2 0.12 6.49 7.20
C ARG A 2 -0.51 5.12 7.35
N TYR A 3 -0.55 4.38 6.24
CA TYR A 3 -1.05 3.01 6.26
C TYR A 3 0.12 2.05 6.35
N PRO A 4 0.00 0.99 7.14
CA PRO A 4 1.02 -0.05 7.09
C PRO A 4 1.00 -0.73 5.74
N ILE A 5 2.19 -1.08 5.27
CA ILE A 5 2.34 -1.73 3.97
C ILE A 5 3.14 -3.01 4.17
N ALA A 6 2.99 -3.92 3.23
CA ALA A 6 3.79 -5.13 3.18
C ALA A 6 4.55 -5.13 1.86
N ILE A 7 5.86 -5.26 1.94
CA ILE A 7 6.71 -5.33 0.75
C ILE A 7 7.13 -6.77 0.56
N GLU A 8 6.95 -7.29 -0.64
CA GLU A 8 7.34 -8.65 -0.96
C GLU A 8 8.36 -8.62 -2.08
N PRO A 9 9.44 -9.40 -1.95
CA PRO A 9 10.38 -9.54 -3.05
C PRO A 9 9.68 -10.23 -4.21
N GLY A 10 9.93 -9.75 -5.40
CA GLY A 10 9.32 -10.32 -6.58
C GLY A 10 10.10 -11.51 -7.10
N ASP A 11 9.70 -11.96 -8.27
CA ASP A 11 10.40 -13.03 -8.97
C ASP A 11 11.30 -12.41 -10.04
N ALA A 12 11.70 -13.22 -11.02
CA ALA A 12 12.60 -12.75 -12.08
C ALA A 12 11.97 -11.65 -12.95
N ARG A 13 10.65 -11.53 -12.93
CA ARG A 13 9.93 -10.56 -13.75
C ARG A 13 9.50 -9.32 -13.00
N HIS A 14 9.29 -9.46 -11.69
CA HIS A 14 8.80 -8.38 -10.86
C HIS A 14 9.72 -8.25 -9.66
N ALA A 15 10.37 -7.13 -9.52
CA ALA A 15 11.35 -6.99 -8.49
C ALA A 15 10.74 -6.91 -7.09
N TYR A 16 9.74 -6.03 -6.90
CA TYR A 16 9.14 -5.84 -5.59
C TYR A 16 7.66 -5.54 -5.73
N GLY A 17 6.85 -6.18 -4.88
CA GLY A 17 5.43 -5.88 -4.79
C GLY A 17 5.12 -5.24 -3.44
N VAL A 18 4.13 -4.35 -3.42
CA VAL A 18 3.69 -3.69 -2.21
C VAL A 18 2.19 -3.81 -2.11
N VAL A 19 1.70 -4.21 -0.95
CA VAL A 19 0.26 -4.24 -0.69
C VAL A 19 -0.05 -3.38 0.51
N VAL A 20 -1.26 -2.81 0.52
CA VAL A 20 -1.76 -2.01 1.64
C VAL A 20 -2.94 -2.77 2.24
N PRO A 21 -2.70 -3.56 3.30
CA PRO A 21 -3.76 -4.44 3.81
C PRO A 21 -5.03 -3.72 4.25
N ASP A 22 -4.91 -2.50 4.76
CA ASP A 22 -6.08 -1.75 5.21
C ASP A 22 -6.96 -1.26 4.07
N LEU A 23 -6.44 -1.19 2.86
CA LEU A 23 -7.17 -0.70 1.70
C LEU A 23 -7.34 -1.86 0.71
N PRO A 24 -8.51 -2.50 0.69
CA PRO A 24 -8.70 -3.68 -0.16
C PRO A 24 -8.37 -3.41 -1.62
N GLY A 25 -7.54 -4.25 -2.21
CA GLY A 25 -7.16 -4.11 -3.60
C GLY A 25 -6.09 -3.06 -3.88
N CYS A 26 -5.61 -2.36 -2.86
CA CYS A 26 -4.59 -1.34 -3.05
C CYS A 26 -3.21 -2.00 -3.05
N MET A 27 -2.55 -1.95 -4.20
CA MET A 27 -1.23 -2.55 -4.34
C MET A 27 -0.45 -1.84 -5.43
N SER A 28 0.84 -2.03 -5.42
CA SER A 28 1.71 -1.47 -6.44
C SER A 28 2.97 -2.31 -6.56
N ASP A 29 3.89 -1.88 -7.39
CA ASP A 29 5.16 -2.58 -7.55
C ASP A 29 6.25 -1.61 -7.99
N GLY A 30 7.46 -2.09 -8.05
CA GLY A 30 8.59 -1.31 -8.50
C GLY A 30 9.81 -2.19 -8.68
N GLU A 31 10.79 -1.69 -9.39
CA GLU A 31 12.01 -2.43 -9.62
C GLU A 31 12.97 -2.33 -8.44
N THR A 32 12.79 -1.32 -7.61
CA THR A 32 13.55 -1.17 -6.37
C THR A 32 12.57 -0.95 -5.24
N PRO A 33 12.98 -1.19 -3.99
CA PRO A 33 12.12 -0.88 -2.86
C PRO A 33 11.67 0.58 -2.82
N GLU A 34 12.56 1.50 -3.16
CA GLU A 34 12.24 2.92 -3.18
C GLU A 34 11.19 3.24 -4.22
N GLU A 35 11.32 2.63 -5.40
CA GLU A 35 10.35 2.84 -6.46
C GLU A 35 8.99 2.26 -6.07
N ALA A 36 9.00 1.06 -5.48
CA ALA A 36 7.75 0.44 -5.03
C ALA A 36 7.06 1.30 -3.97
N LEU A 37 7.83 1.86 -3.04
CA LEU A 37 7.27 2.75 -2.02
C LEU A 37 6.70 4.03 -2.62
N GLN A 38 7.38 4.59 -3.59
CA GLN A 38 6.89 5.78 -4.26
C GLN A 38 5.60 5.49 -5.02
N ASN A 39 5.58 4.37 -5.72
CA ASN A 39 4.41 3.99 -6.50
C ASN A 39 3.20 3.68 -5.62
N VAL A 40 3.42 3.06 -4.45
CA VAL A 40 2.31 2.74 -3.57
C VAL A 40 1.70 4.01 -2.96
N GLN A 41 2.48 5.08 -2.79
CA GLN A 41 1.93 6.34 -2.31
C GLN A 41 0.89 6.88 -3.28
N GLU A 42 1.17 6.77 -4.58
CA GLU A 42 0.22 7.19 -5.59
C GLU A 42 -1.00 6.27 -5.62
N ALA A 43 -0.79 4.98 -5.43
CA ALA A 43 -1.89 4.03 -5.38
C ALA A 43 -2.82 4.32 -4.19
N ILE A 44 -2.25 4.65 -3.04
CA ILE A 44 -3.04 5.01 -1.86
C ILE A 44 -3.86 6.27 -2.14
N ALA A 45 -3.24 7.28 -2.72
CA ALA A 45 -3.95 8.54 -3.01
C ALA A 45 -5.11 8.29 -3.98
N SER A 46 -4.87 7.50 -5.02
CA SER A 46 -5.92 7.17 -5.98
C SER A 46 -7.04 6.37 -5.35
N TRP A 47 -6.69 5.42 -4.48
CA TRP A 47 -7.67 4.61 -3.80
C TRP A 47 -8.59 5.46 -2.93
N ILE A 48 -7.99 6.39 -2.18
CA ILE A 48 -8.76 7.27 -1.31
C ILE A 48 -9.67 8.19 -2.12
N GLU A 49 -9.17 8.75 -3.22
CA GLU A 49 -9.99 9.59 -4.08
C GLU A 49 -11.17 8.82 -4.65
N ALA A 50 -10.93 7.59 -5.10
CA ALA A 50 -12.00 6.77 -5.64
C ALA A 50 -13.03 6.43 -4.57
N ALA A 51 -12.57 6.12 -3.35
CA ALA A 51 -13.48 5.81 -2.26
C ALA A 51 -14.37 7.02 -1.93
N LYS A 52 -13.80 8.21 -1.91
CA LYS A 52 -14.57 9.43 -1.66
C LYS A 52 -15.58 9.68 -2.77
N ALA A 53 -15.18 9.46 -4.01
CA ALA A 53 -16.08 9.66 -5.15
C ALA A 53 -17.27 8.73 -5.09
N TRP A 54 -17.10 7.51 -4.61
CA TRP A 54 -18.15 6.53 -4.46
C TRP A 54 -18.83 6.60 -3.09
N ARG A 55 -18.44 7.59 -2.27
CA ARG A 55 -18.97 7.77 -0.92
C ARG A 55 -18.76 6.55 -0.04
N GLN A 56 -17.66 5.85 -0.30
CA GLN A 56 -17.25 4.75 0.55
C GLN A 56 -16.44 5.29 1.72
N GLU A 57 -16.54 4.60 2.83
CA GLU A 57 -15.73 4.96 3.98
C GLU A 57 -14.27 4.63 3.72
N VAL A 58 -13.39 5.56 4.04
CA VAL A 58 -11.96 5.32 3.94
C VAL A 58 -11.51 4.69 5.26
N PRO A 59 -11.00 3.45 5.24
CA PRO A 59 -10.54 2.82 6.46
C PRO A 59 -9.45 3.61 7.15
N LYS A 60 -9.47 3.63 8.46
CA LYS A 60 -8.42 4.28 9.22
C LYS A 60 -7.19 3.39 9.21
N PRO A 61 -6.00 3.97 9.19
CA PRO A 61 -4.78 3.17 9.26
C PRO A 61 -4.74 2.34 10.53
N SER A 62 -4.37 1.07 10.38
CA SER A 62 -4.11 0.24 11.54
C SER A 62 -2.85 0.73 12.25
N PRO A 63 -2.75 0.55 13.56
CA PRO A 63 -1.51 0.88 14.24
C PRO A 63 -0.38 -0.01 13.75
N PRO A 64 0.86 0.47 13.78
CA PRO A 64 1.97 -0.38 13.42
C PRO A 64 2.01 -1.61 14.32
N LEU A 65 2.45 -2.72 13.75
CA LEU A 65 2.55 -3.94 14.53
C LEU A 65 3.43 -3.72 15.73
N ALA A 66 2.88 -4.03 16.90
CA ALA A 66 3.67 -3.95 18.11
C ALA A 66 4.76 -5.02 18.04
N ARG A 67 5.97 -4.59 18.28
CA ARG A 67 7.09 -5.52 18.31
C ARG A 67 7.32 -5.93 19.73
N THR A 68 7.09 -7.17 19.98
CA THR A 68 7.34 -7.68 21.32
C THR A 68 8.66 -8.42 21.33
N GLY A 69 9.57 -7.81 21.73
CA GLY A 69 10.80 -8.50 21.92
C GLY A 69 11.74 -8.44 20.95
#